data_221ebd2bdc38fe9209bd2dd36f260fcf
#
_entry.id   221ebd2bdc38fe9209bd2dd36f260fcf
#
_cell.length_a   1.000
_cell.length_b   1.000
_cell.length_c   1.000
_cell.angle_alpha   90.00
_cell.angle_beta   90.00
_cell.angle_gamma   90.00
#
_symmetry.space_group_name_H-M   'P 1'
#
loop_
_entity.id
_entity.type
_entity.pdbx_description
1 polymer ?
#
loop_
_entity_poly.entity_id
_entity_poly.type
_entity_poly.pdbx_seq_one_letter_code
_entity_poly.pdbx_strand_id
1 'polypeptide(L)'
;MMLKIIWNHFKMINTIYGDLIEKAKNGEFDVIIHGCNCFCTMGGGIAKTIKNEFIEAFNADRKTIKGSKDKLGTCSFANIERNGFNFIVVNAYTQFNYGYGKMADYDAIEQCMKWIKDSFKGKRFGLPLIGAGLAGGDWNKILQIINDVLGDEDITIIKYKRI
;
A
#
# COMPACT_ATOMS: atom_id res chain seq x y z
N MET A 1 16.55 -30.86 -8.48
CA MET A 1 16.90 -29.67 -7.67
C MET A 1 16.67 -28.35 -8.39
N MET A 2 16.93 -28.26 -9.69
CA MET A 2 16.66 -27.05 -10.50
C MET A 2 15.17 -26.71 -10.67
N LEU A 3 14.27 -27.69 -10.76
CA LEU A 3 12.82 -27.49 -10.93
C LEU A 3 12.14 -26.84 -9.71
N LYS A 4 12.64 -27.04 -8.49
CA LYS A 4 12.09 -26.40 -7.28
C LYS A 4 12.42 -24.92 -7.19
N ILE A 5 13.52 -24.46 -7.78
CA ILE A 5 13.94 -23.05 -7.76
C ILE A 5 13.11 -22.22 -8.75
N ILE A 6 12.70 -22.83 -9.88
CA ILE A 6 11.92 -22.15 -10.92
C ILE A 6 10.47 -21.92 -10.48
N TRP A 7 9.89 -22.84 -9.71
CA TRP A 7 8.51 -22.70 -9.22
C TRP A 7 8.32 -21.61 -8.15
N ASN A 8 9.35 -21.30 -7.35
CA ASN A 8 9.28 -20.22 -6.35
C ASN A 8 9.32 -18.80 -6.94
N HIS A 9 9.71 -18.65 -8.22
CA HIS A 9 9.78 -17.35 -8.89
C HIS A 9 8.44 -16.91 -9.53
N PHE A 10 7.43 -17.80 -9.58
CA PHE A 10 6.14 -17.55 -10.22
C PHE A 10 4.97 -17.61 -9.25
N LYS A 11 5.15 -17.16 -7.98
CA LYS A 11 4.01 -17.00 -7.10
C LYS A 11 3.17 -15.83 -7.62
N MET A 12 2.02 -16.15 -8.21
CA MET A 12 1.07 -15.13 -8.66
C MET A 12 0.47 -14.43 -7.45
N ILE A 13 0.50 -13.10 -7.47
CA ILE A 13 -0.18 -12.28 -6.46
C ILE A 13 -1.67 -12.50 -6.57
N ASN A 14 -2.30 -12.86 -5.45
CA ASN A 14 -3.74 -13.07 -5.38
C ASN A 14 -4.49 -11.73 -5.47
N THR A 15 -5.45 -11.63 -6.38
CA THR A 15 -6.33 -10.47 -6.53
C THR A 15 -7.76 -10.90 -6.30
N ILE A 16 -8.42 -10.28 -5.34
CA ILE A 16 -9.82 -10.56 -5.00
C ILE A 16 -10.62 -9.25 -4.94
N TYR A 17 -11.95 -9.37 -5.07
CA TYR A 17 -12.85 -8.24 -4.82
C TYR A 17 -13.20 -8.15 -3.35
N GLY A 18 -13.37 -6.93 -2.84
CA GLY A 18 -13.77 -6.72 -1.47
C GLY A 18 -13.52 -5.30 -0.98
N ASP A 19 -13.61 -5.13 0.32
CA ASP A 19 -13.34 -3.89 1.03
C ASP A 19 -12.10 -4.09 1.92
N LEU A 20 -10.99 -3.45 1.57
CA LEU A 20 -9.73 -3.57 2.30
C LEU A 20 -9.87 -3.13 3.77
N ILE A 21 -10.64 -2.07 4.02
CA ILE A 21 -10.83 -1.54 5.37
C ILE A 21 -11.57 -2.53 6.26
N GLU A 22 -12.67 -3.08 5.75
CA GLU A 22 -13.46 -4.08 6.50
C GLU A 22 -12.66 -5.36 6.75
N LYS A 23 -11.90 -5.81 5.77
CA LYS A 23 -11.04 -7.00 5.90
C LYS A 23 -9.95 -6.79 6.96
N ALA A 24 -9.33 -5.61 7.00
CA ALA A 24 -8.34 -5.26 8.02
C ALA A 24 -8.98 -5.27 9.42
N LYS A 25 -10.16 -4.66 9.58
CA LYS A 25 -10.91 -4.66 10.85
C LYS A 25 -11.29 -6.06 11.32
N ASN A 26 -11.44 -7.00 10.41
CA ASN A 26 -11.79 -8.39 10.70
C ASN A 26 -10.57 -9.31 10.89
N GLY A 27 -9.37 -8.75 10.95
CA GLY A 27 -8.15 -9.49 11.24
C GLY A 27 -7.60 -10.30 10.07
N GLU A 28 -8.00 -9.99 8.83
CA GLU A 28 -7.54 -10.73 7.66
C GLU A 28 -6.13 -10.36 7.22
N PHE A 29 -5.61 -9.20 7.66
CA PHE A 29 -4.26 -8.71 7.33
C PHE A 29 -3.51 -8.26 8.57
N ASP A 30 -2.19 -8.41 8.54
CA ASP A 30 -1.28 -7.85 9.55
C ASP A 30 -0.83 -6.44 9.18
N VAL A 31 -0.73 -6.17 7.89
CA VAL A 31 -0.29 -4.89 7.33
C VAL A 31 -1.15 -4.55 6.11
N ILE A 32 -1.73 -3.36 6.10
CA ILE A 32 -2.37 -2.82 4.90
C ILE A 32 -1.57 -1.61 4.40
N ILE A 33 -1.52 -1.46 3.08
CA ILE A 33 -0.67 -0.47 2.41
C ILE A 33 -1.54 0.37 1.50
N HIS A 34 -1.38 1.69 1.56
CA HIS A 34 -2.01 2.59 0.59
C HIS A 34 -1.04 3.68 0.12
N GLY A 35 -1.32 4.26 -1.03
CA GLY A 35 -0.50 5.32 -1.61
C GLY A 35 -0.91 6.69 -1.09
N CYS A 36 0.08 7.52 -0.79
CA CYS A 36 -0.09 8.89 -0.33
C CYS A 36 0.72 9.86 -1.18
N ASN A 37 0.29 11.12 -1.22
CA ASN A 37 1.12 12.24 -1.68
C ASN A 37 2.02 12.73 -0.54
N CYS A 38 2.95 13.62 -0.87
CA CYS A 38 3.92 14.14 0.10
C CYS A 38 3.44 15.39 0.85
N PHE A 39 2.16 15.77 0.74
CA PHE A 39 1.62 17.03 1.30
C PHE A 39 0.69 16.83 2.50
N CYS A 40 0.65 15.66 3.10
CA CYS A 40 -0.13 15.36 4.31
C CYS A 40 -1.64 15.66 4.16
N THR A 41 -2.22 15.35 3.01
CA THR A 41 -3.63 15.66 2.74
C THR A 41 -4.57 14.49 3.03
N MET A 42 -4.22 13.29 2.58
CA MET A 42 -5.10 12.11 2.62
C MET A 42 -6.55 12.49 2.28
N GLY A 43 -6.70 13.28 1.20
CA GLY A 43 -7.94 13.98 0.89
C GLY A 43 -8.83 13.32 -0.15
N GLY A 44 -8.40 12.23 -0.78
CA GLY A 44 -9.17 11.56 -1.82
C GLY A 44 -8.97 10.06 -1.86
N GLY A 45 -9.90 9.36 -2.54
CA GLY A 45 -9.83 7.92 -2.71
C GLY A 45 -9.75 7.15 -1.39
N ILE A 46 -9.03 6.05 -1.40
CA ILE A 46 -8.86 5.20 -0.21
C ILE A 46 -8.12 5.92 0.93
N ALA A 47 -7.23 6.86 0.63
CA ALA A 47 -6.53 7.63 1.66
C ALA A 47 -7.50 8.42 2.53
N LYS A 48 -8.54 9.01 1.94
CA LYS A 48 -9.60 9.69 2.69
C LYS A 48 -10.37 8.73 3.59
N THR A 49 -10.69 7.55 3.10
CA THR A 49 -11.37 6.52 3.90
C THR A 49 -10.48 6.08 5.06
N ILE A 50 -9.19 5.84 4.83
CA ILE A 50 -8.23 5.48 5.87
C ILE A 50 -8.10 6.60 6.91
N LYS A 51 -8.03 7.85 6.48
CA LYS A 51 -8.03 9.00 7.41
C LYS A 51 -9.24 8.99 8.33
N ASN A 52 -10.42 8.72 7.79
CA ASN A 52 -11.68 8.73 8.56
C ASN A 52 -11.81 7.52 9.48
N GLU A 53 -11.36 6.35 9.04
CA GLU A 53 -11.50 5.09 9.79
C GLU A 53 -10.33 4.83 10.75
N PHE A 54 -9.13 5.27 10.37
CA PHE A 54 -7.89 5.05 11.11
C PHE A 54 -7.13 6.37 11.27
N ILE A 55 -7.59 7.20 12.18
CA ILE A 55 -6.99 8.54 12.41
C ILE A 55 -5.51 8.44 12.79
N GLU A 56 -5.11 7.33 13.39
CA GLU A 56 -3.72 7.06 13.76
C GLU A 56 -2.80 7.09 12.54
N ALA A 57 -3.26 6.58 11.39
CA ALA A 57 -2.52 6.63 10.13
C ALA A 57 -2.35 8.07 9.63
N PHE A 58 -3.39 8.89 9.72
CA PHE A 58 -3.31 10.30 9.36
C PHE A 58 -2.40 11.08 10.31
N ASN A 59 -2.43 10.78 11.60
CA ASN A 59 -1.54 11.38 12.57
C ASN A 59 -0.07 11.03 12.28
N ALA A 60 0.22 9.80 11.84
CA ALA A 60 1.56 9.41 11.40
C ALA A 60 2.01 10.20 10.16
N ASP A 61 1.11 10.39 9.18
CA ASP A 61 1.37 11.21 7.99
C ASP A 61 1.69 12.66 8.36
N ARG A 62 0.90 13.26 9.26
CA ARG A 62 1.09 14.65 9.71
C ARG A 62 2.40 14.89 10.46
N LYS A 63 3.02 13.88 11.01
CA LYS A 63 4.34 13.98 11.68
C LYS A 63 5.49 14.07 10.68
N THR A 64 5.24 13.77 9.41
CA THR A 64 6.26 13.89 8.34
C THR A 64 6.37 15.33 7.86
N ILE A 65 7.43 15.65 7.13
CA ILE A 65 7.66 17.01 6.62
C ILE A 65 6.81 17.25 5.37
N LYS A 66 5.77 18.05 5.50
CA LYS A 66 4.86 18.40 4.41
C LYS A 66 5.61 19.03 3.23
N GLY A 67 5.40 18.46 2.04
CA GLY A 67 5.95 18.98 0.79
C GLY A 67 7.44 18.71 0.58
N SER A 68 8.08 17.92 1.42
CA SER A 68 9.46 17.52 1.22
C SER A 68 9.58 16.49 0.10
N LYS A 69 10.44 16.74 -0.87
CA LYS A 69 10.74 15.77 -1.94
C LYS A 69 11.45 14.52 -1.42
N ASP A 70 12.12 14.63 -0.29
CA ASP A 70 12.81 13.51 0.34
C ASP A 70 11.84 12.45 0.89
N LYS A 71 10.56 12.81 1.08
CA LYS A 71 9.51 11.84 1.46
C LYS A 71 9.21 10.85 0.34
N LEU A 72 9.32 11.28 -0.91
CA LEU A 72 8.93 10.44 -2.05
C LEU A 72 9.74 9.14 -2.05
N GLY A 73 9.05 8.02 -2.08
CA GLY A 73 9.66 6.69 -1.99
C GLY A 73 9.91 6.20 -0.57
N THR A 74 9.56 6.99 0.45
CA THR A 74 9.59 6.56 1.87
C THR A 74 8.20 6.20 2.36
N CYS A 75 8.09 5.72 3.58
CA CYS A 75 6.83 5.35 4.22
C CYS A 75 6.75 5.89 5.64
N SER A 76 5.53 6.17 6.09
CA SER A 76 5.18 6.26 7.50
C SER A 76 4.18 5.17 7.83
N PHE A 77 3.96 4.88 9.10
CA PHE A 77 3.02 3.84 9.50
C PHE A 77 2.44 4.10 10.88
N ALA A 78 1.32 3.44 11.15
CA ALA A 78 0.68 3.48 12.46
C ALA A 78 0.18 2.10 12.87
N ASN A 79 0.25 1.82 14.16
CA ASN A 79 -0.36 0.63 14.76
C ASN A 79 -1.84 0.93 15.03
N ILE A 80 -2.69 0.04 14.58
CA ILE A 80 -4.15 0.16 14.69
C ILE A 80 -4.68 -1.01 15.52
N GLU A 81 -5.67 -0.73 16.37
CA GLU A 81 -6.48 -1.75 17.02
C GLU A 81 -7.95 -1.47 16.72
N ARG A 82 -8.64 -2.46 16.16
CA ARG A 82 -10.09 -2.40 15.92
C ARG A 82 -10.69 -3.80 16.13
N ASN A 83 -11.82 -3.86 16.82
CA ASN A 83 -12.55 -5.12 17.06
C ASN A 83 -11.70 -6.23 17.71
N GLY A 84 -10.70 -5.86 18.51
CA GLY A 84 -9.77 -6.82 19.13
C GLY A 84 -8.65 -7.30 18.22
N PHE A 85 -8.58 -6.83 16.98
CA PHE A 85 -7.49 -7.14 16.04
C PHE A 85 -6.47 -6.01 15.96
N ASN A 86 -5.19 -6.37 15.90
CA ASN A 86 -4.09 -5.45 15.72
C ASN A 86 -3.54 -5.57 14.31
N PHE A 87 -3.33 -4.46 13.64
CA PHE A 87 -2.70 -4.41 12.33
C PHE A 87 -1.97 -3.07 12.13
N ILE A 88 -1.18 -3.00 11.09
CA ILE A 88 -0.42 -1.81 10.73
C ILE A 88 -1.00 -1.20 9.46
N VAL A 89 -1.15 0.12 9.42
CA VAL A 89 -1.42 0.87 8.20
C VAL A 89 -0.14 1.55 7.77
N VAL A 90 0.32 1.25 6.54
CA VAL A 90 1.48 1.89 5.92
C VAL A 90 1.02 2.95 4.94
N ASN A 91 1.48 4.17 5.16
CA ASN A 91 1.36 5.29 4.23
C ASN A 91 2.58 5.28 3.32
N ALA A 92 2.43 4.80 2.10
CA ALA A 92 3.52 4.74 1.13
C ALA A 92 3.50 6.01 0.26
N TYR A 93 4.58 6.77 0.29
CA TYR A 93 4.66 8.03 -0.48
C TYR A 93 5.03 7.74 -1.93
N THR A 94 4.02 7.35 -2.69
CA THR A 94 4.12 6.86 -4.08
C THR A 94 3.97 7.94 -5.13
N GLN A 95 3.62 9.16 -4.72
CA GLN A 95 3.45 10.33 -5.57
C GLN A 95 3.88 11.58 -4.81
N PHE A 96 4.47 12.54 -5.52
CA PHE A 96 4.88 13.79 -4.86
C PHE A 96 3.67 14.68 -4.57
N ASN A 97 2.92 15.02 -5.61
CA ASN A 97 1.82 15.96 -5.53
C ASN A 97 0.46 15.25 -5.68
N TYR A 98 -0.61 16.01 -5.56
CA TYR A 98 -1.99 15.61 -5.78
C TYR A 98 -2.61 16.48 -6.88
N GLY A 99 -3.76 16.04 -7.41
CA GLY A 99 -4.47 16.75 -8.47
C GLY A 99 -4.78 15.84 -9.65
N TYR A 100 -5.03 16.44 -10.81
CA TYR A 100 -5.38 15.71 -12.02
C TYR A 100 -4.13 15.25 -12.78
N GLY A 101 -4.25 14.13 -13.49
CA GLY A 101 -3.21 13.57 -14.32
C GLY A 101 -2.43 12.46 -13.63
N LYS A 102 -1.37 11.99 -14.29
CA LYS A 102 -0.52 10.93 -13.76
C LYS A 102 0.40 11.48 -12.69
N MET A 103 0.14 11.13 -11.45
CA MET A 103 0.94 11.50 -10.28
C MET A 103 1.78 10.36 -9.74
N ALA A 104 1.44 9.09 -10.06
CA ALA A 104 2.18 7.92 -9.59
C ALA A 104 3.62 7.96 -10.09
N ASP A 105 4.56 7.76 -9.16
CA ASP A 105 5.99 7.66 -9.43
C ASP A 105 6.41 6.19 -9.24
N TYR A 106 6.79 5.54 -10.34
CA TYR A 106 7.10 4.11 -10.33
C TYR A 106 8.36 3.80 -9.53
N ASP A 107 9.37 4.66 -9.57
CA ASP A 107 10.59 4.48 -8.77
C ASP A 107 10.28 4.60 -7.27
N ALA A 108 9.42 5.56 -6.91
CA ALA A 108 8.94 5.72 -5.54
C ALA A 108 8.16 4.50 -5.06
N ILE A 109 7.28 3.95 -5.91
CA ILE A 109 6.54 2.72 -5.60
C ILE A 109 7.51 1.58 -5.31
N GLU A 110 8.52 1.39 -6.15
CA GLU A 110 9.52 0.34 -5.94
C GLU A 110 10.26 0.52 -4.62
N GLN A 111 10.71 1.72 -4.32
CA GLN A 111 11.41 2.04 -3.07
C GLN A 111 10.52 1.79 -1.85
N CYS A 112 9.25 2.19 -1.90
CA CYS A 112 8.28 1.91 -0.85
C CYS A 112 8.11 0.41 -0.62
N MET A 113 7.96 -0.38 -1.68
CA MET A 113 7.78 -1.83 -1.57
C MET A 113 9.02 -2.51 -0.97
N LYS A 114 10.21 -2.06 -1.32
CA LYS A 114 11.47 -2.56 -0.73
C LYS A 114 11.53 -2.27 0.77
N TRP A 115 11.18 -1.06 1.18
CA TRP A 115 11.12 -0.69 2.58
C TRP A 115 10.11 -1.54 3.36
N ILE A 116 8.93 -1.75 2.79
CA ILE A 116 7.86 -2.56 3.38
C ILE A 116 8.32 -4.01 3.57
N LYS A 117 8.96 -4.59 2.56
CA LYS A 117 9.51 -5.95 2.65
C LYS A 117 10.52 -6.08 3.80
N ASP A 118 11.46 -5.15 3.88
CA ASP A 118 12.50 -5.17 4.91
C ASP A 118 11.91 -4.98 6.32
N SER A 119 10.89 -4.12 6.44
CA SER A 119 10.31 -3.75 7.73
C SER A 119 9.32 -4.79 8.27
N PHE A 120 8.58 -5.48 7.40
CA PHE A 120 7.45 -6.34 7.79
C PHE A 120 7.50 -7.73 7.17
N LYS A 121 8.66 -8.25 6.86
CA LYS A 121 8.83 -9.57 6.25
C LYS A 121 8.05 -10.65 7.00
N GLY A 122 7.37 -11.52 6.23
CA GLY A 122 6.62 -12.64 6.76
C GLY A 122 5.20 -12.31 7.23
N LYS A 123 4.76 -11.06 7.10
CA LYS A 123 3.41 -10.64 7.48
C LYS A 123 2.41 -10.86 6.33
N ARG A 124 1.11 -10.86 6.68
CA ARG A 124 0.03 -10.90 5.69
C ARG A 124 -0.26 -9.47 5.23
N PHE A 125 -0.01 -9.20 3.96
CA PHE A 125 -0.18 -7.87 3.38
C PHE A 125 -1.46 -7.78 2.55
N GLY A 126 -2.20 -6.69 2.74
CA GLY A 126 -3.32 -6.31 1.90
C GLY A 126 -3.11 -4.92 1.32
N LEU A 127 -3.39 -4.73 0.04
CA LEU A 127 -3.31 -3.42 -0.60
C LEU A 127 -4.33 -3.27 -1.73
N PRO A 128 -4.75 -2.03 -2.02
CA PRO A 128 -5.66 -1.75 -3.12
C PRO A 128 -4.88 -1.72 -4.45
N LEU A 129 -5.54 -1.28 -5.53
CA LEU A 129 -4.86 -0.96 -6.80
C LEU A 129 -4.01 0.32 -6.62
N ILE A 130 -2.98 0.22 -5.80
CA ILE A 130 -2.14 1.34 -5.40
C ILE A 130 -1.55 2.07 -6.62
N GLY A 131 -1.64 3.41 -6.61
CA GLY A 131 -1.11 4.25 -7.68
C GLY A 131 -1.94 4.26 -8.97
N ALA A 132 -2.94 3.41 -9.12
CA ALA A 132 -3.72 3.25 -10.36
C ALA A 132 -5.11 3.89 -10.31
N GLY A 133 -5.54 4.40 -9.17
CA GLY A 133 -6.80 5.14 -9.03
C GLY A 133 -6.63 6.61 -9.41
N LEU A 134 -6.82 7.51 -8.44
CA LEU A 134 -6.68 8.96 -8.66
C LEU A 134 -5.28 9.36 -9.13
N ALA A 135 -4.24 8.61 -8.77
CA ALA A 135 -2.87 8.89 -9.18
C ALA A 135 -2.57 8.56 -10.65
N GLY A 136 -3.48 7.89 -11.36
CA GLY A 136 -3.44 7.67 -12.80
C GLY A 136 -2.33 6.78 -13.33
N GLY A 137 -1.71 5.95 -12.48
CA GLY A 137 -0.66 5.02 -12.89
C GLY A 137 -1.19 3.83 -13.68
N ASP A 138 -0.32 3.20 -14.46
CA ASP A 138 -0.58 1.96 -15.18
C ASP A 138 -0.52 0.79 -14.21
N TRP A 139 -1.66 0.15 -13.95
CA TRP A 139 -1.75 -0.95 -12.99
C TRP A 139 -0.88 -2.15 -13.38
N ASN A 140 -0.80 -2.50 -14.65
CA ASN A 140 0.04 -3.62 -15.09
C ASN A 140 1.51 -3.39 -14.75
N LYS A 141 1.99 -2.16 -14.92
CA LYS A 141 3.36 -1.78 -14.56
C LYS A 141 3.56 -1.79 -13.05
N ILE A 142 2.60 -1.27 -12.30
CA ILE A 142 2.65 -1.25 -10.83
C ILE A 142 2.62 -2.67 -10.26
N LEU A 143 1.74 -3.52 -10.78
CA LEU A 143 1.65 -4.92 -10.36
C LEU A 143 2.96 -5.67 -10.62
N GLN A 144 3.65 -5.39 -11.73
CA GLN A 144 4.95 -5.97 -12.02
C GLN A 144 5.99 -5.55 -10.97
N ILE A 145 6.00 -4.27 -10.58
CA ILE A 145 6.89 -3.76 -9.53
C ILE A 145 6.62 -4.47 -8.20
N ILE A 146 5.34 -4.58 -7.81
CA ILE A 146 4.93 -5.25 -6.57
C ILE A 146 5.35 -6.72 -6.61
N ASN A 147 5.12 -7.41 -7.73
CA ASN A 147 5.49 -8.81 -7.89
C ASN A 147 7.01 -9.02 -7.81
N ASP A 148 7.79 -8.14 -8.43
CA ASP A 148 9.25 -8.24 -8.42
C ASP A 148 9.82 -8.07 -7.00
N VAL A 149 9.23 -7.20 -6.19
CA VAL A 149 9.73 -6.92 -4.84
C VAL A 149 9.09 -7.82 -3.78
N LEU A 150 7.77 -7.98 -3.81
CA LEU A 150 6.97 -8.62 -2.77
C LEU A 150 6.38 -9.97 -3.19
N GLY A 151 6.69 -10.47 -4.38
CA GLY A 151 6.04 -11.67 -4.92
C GLY A 151 6.28 -12.96 -4.13
N ASP A 152 7.29 -12.99 -3.28
CA ASP A 152 7.58 -14.10 -2.37
C ASP A 152 6.93 -13.95 -0.98
N GLU A 153 6.24 -12.84 -0.74
CA GLU A 153 5.50 -12.57 0.49
C GLU A 153 4.01 -12.93 0.36
N ASP A 154 3.29 -12.95 1.47
CA ASP A 154 1.83 -13.16 1.49
C ASP A 154 1.13 -11.85 1.13
N ILE A 155 0.86 -11.65 -0.16
CA ILE A 155 0.28 -10.44 -0.72
C ILE A 155 -1.11 -10.72 -1.28
N THR A 156 -2.09 -9.90 -0.91
CA THR A 156 -3.41 -9.92 -1.51
C THR A 156 -3.77 -8.51 -2.00
N ILE A 157 -4.11 -8.41 -3.28
CA ILE A 157 -4.64 -7.20 -3.88
C ILE A 157 -6.16 -7.20 -3.70
N ILE A 158 -6.69 -6.14 -3.12
CA ILE A 158 -8.13 -5.99 -2.91
C ILE A 158 -8.67 -4.97 -3.91
N LYS A 159 -9.42 -5.45 -4.87
CA LYS A 159 -10.11 -4.60 -5.83
C LYS A 159 -11.49 -4.25 -5.26
N TYR A 160 -11.73 -2.96 -5.04
CA TYR A 160 -13.00 -2.52 -4.50
C TYR A 160 -14.14 -2.83 -5.46
N LYS A 161 -15.16 -3.52 -4.94
CA LYS A 161 -16.37 -3.81 -5.70
C LYS A 161 -17.42 -2.76 -5.36
N ARG A 162 -17.79 -1.93 -6.35
CA ARG A 162 -19.00 -1.09 -6.25
C ARG A 162 -20.23 -1.97 -6.42
N ILE A 163 -21.10 -1.89 -5.46
CA ILE A 163 -22.44 -2.50 -5.56
C ILE A 163 -23.35 -1.51 -6.28
#